data_e85d99973a4030c37721e6370ba45c2a
#
_entry.id   e85d99973a4030c37721e6370ba45c2a
#
_cell.length_a   1.000
_cell.length_b   1.000
_cell.length_c   1.000
_cell.angle_alpha   90.00
_cell.angle_beta   90.00
_cell.angle_gamma   90.00
#
_symmetry.space_group_name_H-M   'P 1'
#
loop_
_entity.id
_entity.type
_entity.pdbx_description
1 polymer ?
#
loop_
_entity_poly.entity_id
_entity_poly.type
_entity_poly.pdbx_seq_one_letter_code
_entity_poly.pdbx_strand_id
1 'polypeptide(L)' 'MKVLVTGTSQGIGKAIAELFLAKGHHVVGIDRQLGTIAHANYIHHQVDVRDYQN' A
#
# COMPACT_ATOMS: atom_id res chain seq x y z
N MET A 1 14.92 1.10 0.98
CA MET A 1 14.30 0.08 0.11
C MET A 1 12.92 0.54 -0.33
N LYS A 2 12.52 0.20 -1.51
CA LYS A 2 11.18 0.48 -2.02
C LYS A 2 10.38 -0.82 -2.00
N VAL A 3 9.20 -0.80 -1.40
CA VAL A 3 8.38 -2.00 -1.18
C VAL A 3 7.01 -1.80 -1.82
N LEU A 4 6.55 -2.79 -2.56
CA LEU A 4 5.22 -2.79 -3.15
C LEU A 4 4.32 -3.71 -2.32
N VAL A 5 3.19 -3.20 -1.86
CA VAL A 5 2.24 -3.97 -1.06
C VAL A 5 0.84 -3.82 -1.65
N THR A 6 0.15 -4.94 -1.84
CA THR A 6 -1.25 -4.92 -2.26
C THR A 6 -2.16 -5.05 -1.04
N GLY A 7 -3.39 -4.53 -1.14
CA GLY A 7 -4.35 -4.62 -0.07
C GLY A 7 -4.01 -3.74 1.13
N THR A 8 -3.48 -2.54 0.88
CA THR A 8 -2.96 -1.68 1.95
C THR A 8 -4.02 -0.88 2.68
N SER A 9 -5.28 -0.92 2.24
CA SER A 9 -6.32 -0.10 2.87
C SER A 9 -6.82 -0.70 4.18
N GLN A 10 -6.55 -1.95 4.45
CA GLN A 10 -7.05 -2.60 5.66
C GLN A 10 -6.25 -3.86 5.98
N GLY A 11 -6.41 -4.32 7.22
CA GLY A 11 -5.93 -5.62 7.65
C GLY A 11 -4.42 -5.78 7.60
N ILE A 12 -4.01 -6.97 7.18
CA ILE A 12 -2.60 -7.36 7.19
C ILE A 12 -1.76 -6.50 6.25
N GLY A 13 -2.30 -6.17 5.08
CA GLY A 13 -1.57 -5.33 4.12
C GLY A 13 -1.22 -3.97 4.69
N LYS A 14 -2.18 -3.34 5.37
CA LYS A 14 -1.94 -2.05 6.01
C LYS A 14 -0.87 -2.17 7.10
N ALA A 15 -0.95 -3.21 7.92
CA ALA A 15 0.01 -3.41 9.00
C ALA A 15 1.42 -3.62 8.45
N ILE A 16 1.55 -4.38 7.37
CA ILE A 16 2.86 -4.61 6.74
C ILE A 16 3.42 -3.30 6.18
N ALA A 17 2.59 -2.52 5.50
CA ALA A 17 3.03 -1.25 4.94
C ALA A 17 3.51 -0.31 6.04
N GLU A 18 2.77 -0.22 7.14
CA GLU A 18 3.15 0.64 8.25
C GLU A 18 4.45 0.19 8.90
N LEU A 19 4.68 -1.12 8.97
CA LEU A 19 5.92 -1.64 9.52
C LEU A 19 7.13 -1.19 8.70
N PHE A 20 7.06 -1.31 7.37
CA PHE A 20 8.15 -0.88 6.51
C PHE A 20 8.35 0.63 6.56
N LEU A 21 7.27 1.39 6.65
CA LEU A 21 7.37 2.85 6.79
C LEU A 21 8.07 3.23 8.08
N ALA A 22 7.76 2.52 9.18
CA ALA A 22 8.40 2.79 10.47
C ALA A 22 9.89 2.52 10.44
N LYS A 23 10.34 1.65 9.52
CA LYS A 23 11.76 1.34 9.35
C LYS A 23 12.47 2.26 8.35
N GLY A 24 11.77 3.26 7.85
CA GLY A 24 12.37 4.24 6.95
C GLY A 24 12.36 3.86 5.48
N HIS A 25 11.62 2.82 5.11
CA HIS A 25 11.50 2.43 3.71
C HIS A 25 10.40 3.21 3.01
N HIS A 26 10.46 3.22 1.67
CA HIS A 26 9.39 3.78 0.85
C HIS A 26 8.43 2.66 0.48
N VAL A 27 7.14 2.91 0.59
CA VAL A 27 6.10 1.92 0.31
C VAL A 27 5.16 2.44 -0.76
N VAL A 28 4.88 1.60 -1.77
CA VAL A 28 3.83 1.86 -2.75
C VAL A 28 2.73 0.85 -2.47
N GLY A 29 1.54 1.36 -2.12
CA GLY A 29 0.40 0.52 -1.83
C GLY A 29 -0.58 0.50 -2.99
N ILE A 30 -1.15 -0.66 -3.27
CA ILE A 30 -2.16 -0.84 -4.30
C ILE A 30 -3.39 -1.46 -3.67
N ASP A 31 -4.54 -0.80 -3.82
CA ASP A 31 -5.80 -1.30 -3.31
C ASP A 31 -6.93 -0.68 -4.12
N ARG A 32 -8.05 -1.37 -4.22
CA ARG A 32 -9.22 -0.83 -4.90
C ARG A 32 -9.91 0.26 -4.08
N GLN A 33 -9.64 0.32 -2.79
CA GLN A 33 -10.20 1.32 -1.90
C GLN A 33 -9.26 2.49 -1.74
N LEU A 34 -9.79 3.61 -1.24
CA LEU A 34 -8.96 4.75 -0.91
C LEU A 34 -7.99 4.38 0.20
N GLY A 35 -6.78 4.90 0.09
CA GLY A 35 -5.77 4.64 1.10
C GLY A 35 -6.08 5.31 2.42
N THR A 36 -5.69 4.65 3.51
CA THR A 36 -5.87 5.18 4.86
C THR A 36 -4.54 5.48 5.54
N ILE A 37 -3.43 5.22 4.86
CA ILE A 37 -2.10 5.47 5.41
C ILE A 37 -1.66 6.87 5.04
N ALA A 38 -1.31 7.67 6.05
CA ALA A 38 -0.80 9.03 5.84
C ALA A 38 0.66 9.06 6.27
N HIS A 39 1.57 9.00 5.30
CA HIS A 39 3.01 9.00 5.58
C HIS A 39 3.75 9.58 4.39
N ALA A 40 4.82 10.34 4.65
CA ALA A 40 5.57 11.00 3.58
C ALA A 40 6.19 10.02 2.59
N ASN A 41 6.53 8.81 3.05
CA ASN A 41 7.16 7.79 2.21
C ASN A 41 6.18 6.80 1.62
N TYR A 42 4.89 7.07 1.71
CA TYR A 42 3.85 6.18 1.21
C TYR A 42 3.14 6.79 0.01
N ILE A 43 3.01 6.01 -1.04
CA ILE A 43 2.24 6.38 -2.23
C ILE A 43 1.14 5.34 -2.42
N HIS A 44 -0.07 5.80 -2.63
CA HIS A 44 -1.23 4.91 -2.80
C HIS A 44 -1.75 4.98 -4.22
N HIS A 45 -1.98 3.81 -4.82
CA HIS A 45 -2.65 3.69 -6.11
C HIS A 45 -3.98 2.97 -5.91
N GLN A 46 -5.06 3.65 -6.25
CA GLN A 46 -6.39 3.07 -6.13
C GLN A 46 -6.70 2.29 -7.42
N VAL A 47 -6.44 0.99 -7.38
CA VAL A 47 -6.60 0.11 -8.54
C VAL A 47 -7.26 -1.18 -8.08
N ASP A 48 -8.22 -1.68 -8.86
CA ASP A 48 -8.78 -3.00 -8.64
C ASP A 48 -7.93 -4.00 -9.42
N VAL A 49 -7.16 -4.81 -8.70
CA VAL A 49 -6.23 -5.74 -9.31
C VAL A 49 -6.91 -6.77 -10.20
N ARG A 50 -8.22 -6.94 -10.07
CA ARG A 50 -8.96 -7.87 -10.91
C ARG A 50 -9.15 -7.36 -12.33
N ASP A 51 -9.02 -6.06 -12.54
CA ASP A 51 -9.32 -5.46 -13.83
C ASP A 51 -8.34 -5.86 -14.91
N TYR A 52 -7.11 -6.09 -14.57
CA TYR A 52 -6.14 -6.41 -15.59
C TYR A 52 -6.14 -7.88 -16.00
N GLN A 53 -7.04 -8.63 -15.46
CA GLN A 53 -7.24 -10.01 -15.87
C GLN A 53 -7.85 -10.15 -17.27
N ASN A 54 -8.34 -9.09 -17.81
CA ASN A 54 -9.01 -9.11 -19.12
C ASN A 54 -8.05 -9.09 -20.28
#